data_5072623a17b801f3623eabb778c87ba7
#
_entry.id   5072623a17b801f3623eabb778c87ba7
#
_cell.length_a   1.000
_cell.length_b   1.000
_cell.length_c   1.000
_cell.angle_alpha   90.00
_cell.angle_beta   90.00
_cell.angle_gamma   90.00
#
_symmetry.space_group_name_H-M   'P 1'
#
loop_
_entity.id
_entity.type
_entity.pdbx_description
1 polymer ?
#
loop_
_entity_poly.entity_id
_entity_poly.type
_entity_poly.pdbx_seq_one_letter_code
_entity_poly.pdbx_strand_id
1 'polypeptide(L)'
;MDRTWKVCGILVVLGGLLVGGPTSSPNAGSSPETTLPSASGLSVQPAEQALHDAPPHLDRHLHQAAKDPPQKAKDLLEAIQQYEGKALPGYIGGRVFQNRERRLPPGHYRESDVNPKVRGRSRDAERIVIEQDTGRAYYTGNHYRTFMPLNEIP
;
A
#
# COMPACT_ATOMS: atom_id res chain seq x y z
N MET A 1 -25.88 -21.73 -4.25
CA MET A 1 -25.55 -21.87 -2.82
C MET A 1 -25.26 -20.49 -2.29
N ASP A 2 -26.30 -19.88 -1.74
CA ASP A 2 -26.28 -18.47 -1.32
C ASP A 2 -25.52 -18.32 -0.01
N ARG A 3 -24.34 -17.71 -0.05
CA ARG A 3 -23.61 -17.35 1.15
C ARG A 3 -23.93 -15.91 1.54
N THR A 4 -25.03 -15.76 2.27
CA THR A 4 -25.36 -14.49 2.92
C THR A 4 -24.40 -14.20 4.06
N TRP A 5 -23.63 -13.13 3.93
CA TRP A 5 -22.80 -12.60 5.00
C TRP A 5 -23.69 -11.95 6.07
N LYS A 6 -23.81 -12.59 7.22
CA LYS A 6 -24.49 -12.00 8.37
C LYS A 6 -23.64 -10.89 8.97
N VAL A 7 -24.12 -9.66 8.82
CA VAL A 7 -23.59 -8.46 9.48
C VAL A 7 -23.96 -8.55 10.96
N CYS A 8 -22.98 -8.77 11.82
CA CYS A 8 -23.15 -8.65 13.27
C CYS A 8 -22.78 -7.22 13.67
N GLY A 9 -23.81 -6.40 13.90
CA GLY A 9 -23.66 -5.05 14.42
C GLY A 9 -23.23 -5.08 15.88
N ILE A 10 -22.16 -4.39 16.23
CA ILE A 10 -21.84 -4.02 17.62
C ILE A 10 -21.84 -2.53 17.70
N LEU A 11 -22.80 -2.05 18.45
CA LEU A 11 -22.98 -0.70 18.95
C LEU A 11 -21.96 -0.47 20.08
N VAL A 12 -21.12 0.54 20.01
CA VAL A 12 -20.34 1.02 21.16
C VAL A 12 -20.51 2.52 21.35
N VAL A 13 -20.97 2.82 22.54
CA VAL A 13 -21.41 4.09 23.12
C VAL A 13 -20.21 5.01 23.43
N LEU A 14 -20.52 6.31 23.40
CA LEU A 14 -19.71 7.48 23.72
C LEU A 14 -18.99 7.43 25.10
N GLY A 15 -17.83 8.04 25.15
CA GLY A 15 -17.23 8.56 26.38
C GLY A 15 -16.18 9.61 26.03
N GLY A 16 -16.51 10.88 26.26
CA GLY A 16 -15.60 12.00 26.06
C GLY A 16 -14.67 12.22 27.25
N LEU A 17 -13.58 12.92 27.03
CA LEU A 17 -13.09 13.98 27.94
C LEU A 17 -12.01 14.84 27.26
N LEU A 18 -12.20 16.15 27.46
CA LEU A 18 -11.31 17.28 27.14
C LEU A 18 -10.12 17.36 28.11
N VAL A 19 -9.01 17.96 27.66
CA VAL A 19 -8.09 18.92 28.32
C VAL A 19 -6.85 18.99 27.39
N GLY A 20 -6.41 20.05 26.77
CA GLY A 20 -6.16 21.41 27.21
C GLY A 20 -4.66 21.65 27.33
N GLY A 21 -4.11 22.57 26.50
CA GLY A 21 -2.92 23.30 26.83
C GLY A 21 -1.83 23.46 25.75
N PRO A 22 -1.51 24.73 25.39
CA PRO A 22 -0.49 25.05 24.42
C PRO A 22 0.83 25.41 25.09
N THR A 23 1.97 25.16 24.43
CA THR A 23 3.19 25.93 24.67
C THR A 23 4.00 26.14 23.41
N SER A 24 4.16 27.41 23.15
CA SER A 24 5.05 28.04 22.17
C SER A 24 6.52 27.88 22.57
N SER A 25 7.44 27.81 21.62
CA SER A 25 8.47 28.86 21.45
C SER A 25 9.49 28.50 20.37
N PRO A 26 10.05 29.52 19.71
CA PRO A 26 10.85 29.37 18.50
C PRO A 26 12.35 29.26 18.84
N ASN A 27 13.11 28.62 17.99
CA ASN A 27 14.55 28.85 18.03
C ASN A 27 15.06 29.07 16.59
N ALA A 28 15.49 30.30 16.36
CA ALA A 28 16.28 30.76 15.25
C ALA A 28 17.74 30.32 15.46
N GLY A 29 18.36 29.76 14.44
CA GLY A 29 19.77 29.36 14.49
C GLY A 29 20.34 29.23 13.09
N SER A 30 20.87 30.32 12.57
CA SER A 30 22.10 30.53 11.77
C SER A 30 22.57 29.42 10.85
N SER A 31 22.57 29.71 9.58
CA SER A 31 23.37 29.08 8.51
C SER A 31 24.85 29.36 8.71
N PRO A 32 25.74 28.46 8.34
CA PRO A 32 27.00 28.82 7.75
C PRO A 32 27.06 28.45 6.26
N GLU A 33 27.38 29.44 5.49
CA GLU A 33 27.90 29.35 4.13
C GLU A 33 29.12 28.41 4.08
N THR A 34 29.06 27.40 3.22
CA THR A 34 30.28 26.62 2.87
C THR A 34 30.43 26.64 1.36
N THR A 35 31.46 27.32 0.99
CA THR A 35 32.10 27.53 -0.31
C THR A 35 32.27 26.20 -1.08
N LEU A 36 31.81 26.16 -2.33
CA LEU A 36 32.02 25.10 -3.31
C LEU A 36 33.47 25.15 -3.84
N PRO A 37 34.18 24.03 -3.97
CA PRO A 37 35.25 23.91 -4.90
C PRO A 37 34.73 23.45 -6.26
N SER A 38 35.04 24.26 -7.26
CA SER A 38 34.90 23.95 -8.67
C SER A 38 35.80 22.77 -9.03
N ALA A 39 35.20 21.64 -9.45
CA ALA A 39 35.92 20.55 -10.08
C ALA A 39 35.34 20.33 -11.48
N SER A 40 36.15 20.70 -12.44
CA SER A 40 36.00 20.50 -13.87
C SER A 40 36.00 19.02 -14.25
N GLY A 41 35.08 18.63 -15.14
CA GLY A 41 35.30 17.61 -16.16
C GLY A 41 35.17 16.16 -15.76
N LEU A 42 33.92 15.69 -15.65
CA LEU A 42 33.57 14.31 -15.98
C LEU A 42 32.35 14.37 -16.90
N SER A 43 32.58 14.03 -18.16
CA SER A 43 31.58 13.84 -19.18
C SER A 43 30.70 12.70 -18.74
N VAL A 44 29.56 13.03 -18.14
CA VAL A 44 28.48 12.06 -17.86
C VAL A 44 27.79 11.81 -19.19
N GLN A 45 28.10 10.69 -19.83
CA GLN A 45 27.25 10.17 -20.91
C GLN A 45 25.89 9.90 -20.33
N PRO A 46 24.77 10.34 -21.00
CA PRO A 46 23.44 10.12 -20.51
C PRO A 46 23.17 8.61 -20.44
N ALA A 47 22.66 8.15 -19.32
CA ALA A 47 22.20 6.76 -19.09
C ALA A 47 21.05 6.34 -20.04
N GLU A 48 20.67 7.17 -20.96
CA GLU A 48 19.59 6.97 -21.92
C GLU A 48 20.00 6.07 -23.10
N GLN A 49 21.29 5.92 -23.40
CA GLN A 49 21.76 5.02 -24.47
C GLN A 49 21.82 3.55 -24.06
N ALA A 50 21.90 3.23 -22.77
CA ALA A 50 21.90 1.85 -22.30
C ALA A 50 20.50 1.17 -22.37
N LEU A 51 19.43 1.95 -22.56
CA LEU A 51 18.07 1.44 -22.63
C LEU A 51 17.68 0.99 -24.04
N HIS A 52 18.45 1.37 -25.07
CA HIS A 52 18.14 1.06 -26.48
C HIS A 52 18.72 -0.27 -26.98
N ASP A 53 19.69 -0.84 -26.27
CA ASP A 53 20.38 -2.08 -26.66
C ASP A 53 19.87 -3.34 -25.93
N ALA A 54 18.85 -3.21 -25.08
CA ALA A 54 18.22 -4.37 -24.46
C ALA A 54 17.38 -5.14 -25.49
N PRO A 55 17.53 -6.47 -25.59
CA PRO A 55 16.77 -7.24 -26.53
C PRO A 55 15.27 -7.11 -26.26
N PRO A 56 14.44 -6.93 -27.30
CA PRO A 56 13.01 -6.58 -27.18
C PRO A 56 12.14 -7.60 -26.42
N HIS A 57 12.67 -8.79 -26.15
CA HIS A 57 11.98 -9.82 -25.38
C HIS A 57 12.15 -9.64 -23.87
N LEU A 58 13.24 -9.01 -23.40
CA LEU A 58 13.44 -8.70 -21.97
C LEU A 58 12.48 -7.59 -21.49
N ASP A 59 12.29 -6.57 -22.33
CA ASP A 59 11.38 -5.45 -22.00
C ASP A 59 9.93 -5.92 -21.85
N ARG A 60 9.51 -6.90 -22.67
CA ARG A 60 8.15 -7.44 -22.57
C ARG A 60 7.90 -8.18 -21.25
N HIS A 61 8.90 -8.95 -20.77
CA HIS A 61 8.79 -9.65 -19.49
C HIS A 61 8.84 -8.70 -18.29
N LEU A 62 9.67 -7.65 -18.36
CA LEU A 62 9.73 -6.62 -17.30
C LEU A 62 8.44 -5.80 -17.24
N HIS A 63 7.85 -5.44 -18.38
CA HIS A 63 6.58 -4.75 -18.46
C HIS A 63 5.38 -5.63 -18.04
N GLN A 64 5.45 -6.92 -18.29
CA GLN A 64 4.42 -7.88 -17.90
C GLN A 64 4.50 -8.21 -16.42
N ALA A 65 5.70 -8.38 -15.86
CA ALA A 65 5.91 -8.53 -14.42
C ALA A 65 5.45 -7.30 -13.60
N ALA A 66 5.43 -6.10 -14.22
CA ALA A 66 4.89 -4.89 -13.61
C ALA A 66 3.36 -4.76 -13.72
N LYS A 67 2.71 -5.60 -14.54
CA LYS A 67 1.25 -5.59 -14.76
C LYS A 67 0.48 -6.55 -13.88
N ASP A 68 1.12 -7.63 -13.42
CA ASP A 68 0.44 -8.66 -12.64
C ASP A 68 0.76 -8.51 -11.15
N PRO A 69 -0.23 -8.69 -10.28
CA PRO A 69 0.01 -8.70 -8.85
C PRO A 69 0.91 -9.89 -8.47
N PRO A 70 1.81 -9.72 -7.48
CA PRO A 70 2.72 -10.79 -7.07
C PRO A 70 1.96 -12.00 -6.52
N GLN A 71 2.48 -13.21 -6.76
CA GLN A 71 1.84 -14.46 -6.35
C GLN A 71 1.55 -14.48 -4.85
N LYS A 72 2.46 -13.99 -4.00
CA LYS A 72 2.26 -13.87 -2.55
C LYS A 72 0.99 -13.10 -2.16
N ALA A 73 0.56 -12.11 -2.97
CA ALA A 73 -0.66 -11.38 -2.70
C ALA A 73 -1.90 -12.20 -3.07
N LYS A 74 -1.82 -13.03 -4.11
CA LYS A 74 -2.89 -13.96 -4.48
C LYS A 74 -3.07 -15.04 -3.42
N ASP A 75 -1.96 -15.63 -2.97
CA ASP A 75 -1.94 -16.66 -1.91
C ASP A 75 -2.51 -16.11 -0.59
N LEU A 76 -2.15 -14.85 -0.26
CA LEU A 76 -2.68 -14.20 0.94
C LEU A 76 -4.17 -13.89 0.81
N LEU A 77 -4.66 -13.49 -0.36
CA LEU A 77 -6.08 -13.28 -0.60
C LEU A 77 -6.87 -14.58 -0.35
N GLU A 78 -6.39 -15.68 -0.88
CA GLU A 78 -6.99 -17.00 -0.66
C GLU A 78 -7.01 -17.36 0.83
N ALA A 79 -5.90 -17.16 1.54
CA ALA A 79 -5.83 -17.38 2.97
C ALA A 79 -6.83 -16.48 3.75
N ILE A 80 -6.96 -15.19 3.40
CA ILE A 80 -7.94 -14.28 4.02
C ILE A 80 -9.38 -14.77 3.79
N GLN A 81 -9.68 -15.27 2.59
CA GLN A 81 -11.00 -15.82 2.27
C GLN A 81 -11.30 -17.08 3.10
N GLN A 82 -10.34 -17.98 3.28
CA GLN A 82 -10.46 -19.16 4.15
C GLN A 82 -10.68 -18.77 5.62
N TYR A 83 -10.13 -17.65 6.06
CA TYR A 83 -10.31 -17.10 7.41
C TYR A 83 -11.52 -16.17 7.54
N GLU A 84 -12.49 -16.25 6.62
CA GLU A 84 -13.72 -15.45 6.64
C GLU A 84 -13.46 -13.93 6.68
N GLY A 85 -12.40 -13.47 6.04
CA GLY A 85 -12.02 -12.04 6.01
C GLY A 85 -11.41 -11.51 7.31
N LYS A 86 -11.16 -12.36 8.30
CA LYS A 86 -10.48 -11.99 9.53
C LYS A 86 -8.99 -11.79 9.30
N ALA A 87 -8.33 -11.03 10.18
CA ALA A 87 -6.88 -10.88 10.14
C ALA A 87 -6.19 -12.24 10.40
N LEU A 88 -5.24 -12.57 9.54
CA LEU A 88 -4.43 -13.77 9.71
C LEU A 88 -3.46 -13.65 10.88
N PRO A 89 -3.16 -14.73 11.61
CA PRO A 89 -2.14 -14.74 12.65
C PRO A 89 -0.79 -14.21 12.11
N GLY A 90 -0.21 -13.26 12.83
CA GLY A 90 1.07 -12.65 12.42
C GLY A 90 0.97 -11.54 11.38
N TYR A 91 -0.22 -11.25 10.84
CA TYR A 91 -0.45 -10.16 9.89
C TYR A 91 -1.23 -9.01 10.51
N ILE A 92 -1.06 -7.82 9.94
CA ILE A 92 -1.94 -6.68 10.24
C ILE A 92 -3.02 -6.67 9.17
N GLY A 93 -4.27 -6.85 9.55
CA GLY A 93 -5.37 -6.95 8.60
C GLY A 93 -6.71 -6.52 9.16
N GLY A 94 -7.73 -6.56 8.30
CA GLY A 94 -9.11 -6.24 8.66
C GLY A 94 -9.37 -4.76 8.98
N ARG A 95 -8.46 -3.85 8.64
CA ARG A 95 -8.61 -2.41 8.90
C ARG A 95 -9.49 -1.77 7.83
N VAL A 96 -10.26 -0.77 8.23
CA VAL A 96 -11.07 -0.01 7.26
C VAL A 96 -10.16 0.83 6.37
N PHE A 97 -10.30 0.66 5.05
CA PHE A 97 -9.68 1.51 4.05
C PHE A 97 -10.73 2.48 3.50
N GLN A 98 -10.50 3.78 3.64
CA GLN A 98 -11.52 4.81 3.39
C GLN A 98 -11.59 5.29 1.93
N ASN A 99 -10.68 4.85 1.04
CA ASN A 99 -10.62 5.27 -0.37
C ASN A 99 -10.78 6.81 -0.57
N ARG A 100 -10.17 7.61 0.31
CA ARG A 100 -10.31 9.09 0.32
C ARG A 100 -9.91 9.73 -1.00
N GLU A 101 -8.91 9.17 -1.66
CA GLU A 101 -8.40 9.64 -2.94
C GLU A 101 -9.23 9.14 -4.13
N ARG A 102 -10.28 8.37 -3.87
CA ARG A 102 -11.19 7.81 -4.87
C ARG A 102 -10.48 7.08 -6.01
N ARG A 103 -9.41 6.36 -5.70
CA ARG A 103 -8.63 5.57 -6.67
C ARG A 103 -9.28 4.23 -7.01
N LEU A 104 -10.15 3.75 -6.13
CA LEU A 104 -11.03 2.61 -6.35
C LEU A 104 -12.48 3.09 -6.51
N PRO A 105 -13.37 2.27 -7.10
CA PRO A 105 -14.80 2.56 -7.14
C PRO A 105 -15.37 2.88 -5.75
N PRO A 106 -16.50 3.57 -5.64
CA PRO A 106 -17.19 3.70 -4.35
C PRO A 106 -17.53 2.33 -3.76
N GLY A 107 -17.31 2.14 -2.45
CA GLY A 107 -17.57 0.87 -1.77
C GLY A 107 -17.01 0.85 -0.35
N HIS A 108 -17.27 -0.24 0.36
CA HIS A 108 -16.78 -0.49 1.71
C HIS A 108 -15.55 -1.39 1.66
N TYR A 109 -14.41 -0.87 2.04
CA TYR A 109 -13.14 -1.56 1.88
C TYR A 109 -12.48 -1.91 3.21
N ARG A 110 -11.82 -3.07 3.23
CA ARG A 110 -10.88 -3.45 4.28
C ARG A 110 -9.51 -3.75 3.70
N GLU A 111 -8.48 -3.37 4.44
CA GLU A 111 -7.09 -3.59 4.04
C GLU A 111 -6.38 -4.61 4.92
N SER A 112 -5.42 -5.30 4.33
CA SER A 112 -4.49 -6.19 5.01
C SER A 112 -3.08 -6.01 4.46
N ASP A 113 -2.06 -6.12 5.33
CA ASP A 113 -0.67 -6.13 4.92
C ASP A 113 -0.36 -7.42 4.14
N VAL A 114 0.41 -7.31 3.06
CA VAL A 114 0.83 -8.49 2.28
C VAL A 114 1.92 -9.27 3.01
N ASN A 115 2.76 -8.57 3.74
CA ASN A 115 3.85 -9.20 4.47
C ASN A 115 3.52 -9.30 5.97
N PRO A 116 3.99 -10.36 6.66
CA PRO A 116 3.76 -10.53 8.08
C PRO A 116 4.40 -9.41 8.90
N LYS A 117 3.81 -9.12 10.05
CA LYS A 117 4.33 -8.11 10.98
C LYS A 117 5.66 -8.58 11.58
N VAL A 118 6.70 -7.77 11.41
CA VAL A 118 8.00 -7.97 12.05
C VAL A 118 8.14 -7.01 13.23
N ARG A 119 8.44 -7.56 14.42
CA ARG A 119 8.64 -6.74 15.64
C ARG A 119 9.82 -5.76 15.43
N GLY A 120 9.60 -4.49 15.77
CA GLY A 120 10.62 -3.45 15.64
C GLY A 120 10.80 -2.88 14.23
N ARG A 121 10.02 -3.33 13.24
CA ARG A 121 10.02 -2.78 11.88
C ARG A 121 8.73 -2.02 11.58
N SER A 122 8.83 -0.94 10.83
CA SER A 122 7.67 -0.26 10.26
C SER A 122 6.99 -1.16 9.22
N ARG A 123 5.69 -0.91 8.99
CA ARG A 123 4.94 -1.56 7.90
C ARG A 123 5.54 -1.14 6.55
N ASP A 124 5.61 -2.08 5.62
CA ASP A 124 5.99 -1.78 4.24
C ASP A 124 4.85 -1.11 3.45
N ALA A 125 5.00 -1.04 2.13
CA ALA A 125 4.03 -0.37 1.25
C ALA A 125 2.98 -1.31 0.66
N GLU A 126 3.12 -2.64 0.83
CA GLU A 126 2.31 -3.63 0.14
C GLU A 126 1.02 -3.94 0.90
N ARG A 127 -0.12 -3.79 0.23
CA ARG A 127 -1.45 -4.04 0.81
C ARG A 127 -2.33 -4.81 -0.16
N ILE A 128 -3.25 -5.56 0.43
CA ILE A 128 -4.47 -6.02 -0.23
C ILE A 128 -5.63 -5.18 0.30
N VAL A 129 -6.47 -4.71 -0.61
CA VAL A 129 -7.70 -3.98 -0.29
C VAL A 129 -8.87 -4.75 -0.87
N ILE A 130 -9.82 -5.15 -0.02
CA ILE A 130 -10.96 -6.00 -0.39
C ILE A 130 -12.25 -5.20 -0.18
N GLU A 131 -13.03 -5.11 -1.24
CA GLU A 131 -14.39 -4.56 -1.20
C GLU A 131 -15.31 -5.59 -0.54
N GLN A 132 -16.08 -5.15 0.45
CA GLN A 132 -16.80 -6.06 1.36
C GLN A 132 -18.13 -6.57 0.80
N ASP A 133 -18.74 -5.81 -0.11
CA ASP A 133 -20.05 -6.15 -0.65
C ASP A 133 -19.93 -7.12 -1.83
N THR A 134 -18.91 -6.96 -2.66
CA THR A 134 -18.69 -7.78 -3.87
C THR A 134 -17.56 -8.80 -3.73
N GLY A 135 -16.63 -8.61 -2.78
CA GLY A 135 -15.43 -9.41 -2.65
C GLY A 135 -14.33 -9.08 -3.67
N ARG A 136 -14.46 -8.00 -4.43
CA ARG A 136 -13.39 -7.53 -5.33
C ARG A 136 -12.16 -7.17 -4.53
N ALA A 137 -11.02 -7.68 -4.97
CA ALA A 137 -9.76 -7.49 -4.28
C ALA A 137 -8.74 -6.80 -5.19
N TYR A 138 -7.96 -5.92 -4.59
CA TYR A 138 -6.94 -5.13 -5.25
C TYR A 138 -5.63 -5.21 -4.48
N TYR A 139 -4.52 -5.28 -5.20
CA TYR A 139 -3.18 -5.17 -4.65
C TYR A 139 -2.60 -3.78 -4.89
N THR A 140 -1.87 -3.25 -3.93
CA THR A 140 -1.01 -2.08 -4.09
C THR A 140 0.37 -2.38 -3.52
N GLY A 141 1.42 -2.06 -4.27
CA GLY A 141 2.81 -2.20 -3.85
C GLY A 141 3.49 -0.87 -3.47
N ASN A 142 2.76 0.26 -3.50
CA ASN A 142 3.33 1.59 -3.42
C ASN A 142 2.50 2.57 -2.56
N HIS A 143 2.00 2.11 -1.43
CA HIS A 143 1.17 2.91 -0.51
C HIS A 143 -0.03 3.56 -1.24
N TYR A 144 -0.87 2.72 -1.84
CA TYR A 144 -2.15 3.11 -2.45
C TYR A 144 -2.06 4.07 -3.66
N ARG A 145 -0.85 4.27 -4.25
CA ARG A 145 -0.70 5.13 -5.43
C ARG A 145 -1.29 4.48 -6.68
N THR A 146 -1.13 3.18 -6.81
CA THR A 146 -1.74 2.37 -7.88
C THR A 146 -2.34 1.10 -7.32
N PHE A 147 -3.37 0.59 -8.00
CA PHE A 147 -4.03 -0.65 -7.65
C PHE A 147 -4.06 -1.60 -8.84
N MET A 148 -3.85 -2.87 -8.57
CA MET A 148 -3.97 -3.96 -9.53
C MET A 148 -5.06 -4.92 -9.05
N PRO A 149 -6.01 -5.33 -9.90
CA PRO A 149 -7.01 -6.32 -9.53
C PRO A 149 -6.34 -7.66 -9.19
N LEU A 150 -6.77 -8.29 -8.10
CA LEU A 150 -6.29 -9.61 -7.66
C LEU A 150 -7.20 -10.74 -8.10
N ASN A 151 -8.49 -10.45 -8.24
CA ASN A 151 -9.50 -11.40 -8.68
C ASN A 151 -10.40 -10.73 -9.72
N GLU A 152 -10.89 -11.55 -10.63
CA GLU A 152 -11.97 -11.21 -11.54
C GLU A 152 -13.26 -11.75 -10.94
N ILE A 153 -14.19 -10.85 -10.64
CA ILE A 153 -15.53 -11.23 -10.25
C ILE A 153 -16.44 -10.95 -11.44
N PRO A 154 -17.11 -11.96 -11.96
CA PRO A 154 -17.99 -11.83 -13.10
C PRO A 154 -19.18 -10.89 -12.84
#